data_dc5e5a98f90a6f64c1ddfac3516b9b2f
#
_entry.id   dc5e5a98f90a6f64c1ddfac3516b9b2f
#
_cell.length_a   1.000
_cell.length_b   1.000
_cell.length_c   1.000
_cell.angle_alpha   90.00
_cell.angle_beta   90.00
_cell.angle_gamma   90.00
#
_symmetry.space_group_name_H-M   'P 1'
#
loop_
_entity.id
_entity.type
_entity.pdbx_description
1 polymer ?
#
loop_
_entity_poly.entity_id
_entity_poly.type
_entity_poly.pdbx_seq_one_letter_code
_entity_poly.pdbx_strand_id
1 'polypeptide(L)'
;MSYSLIEIANKIGAKLRLTEGGYLGEITHLATLGSAQAGQVAFLANSKYQDQLATTKASAVIVAPAMVENCPTHALVMDNPYMGYALLANLLDKTPKTASGIHASAVVAAGVVLGNNVSIGANAVIESGVNLADDVSIGAGCFIGQNVYIGHSTSLWANVTIYHEVVIGHHCLVQANTVIGSDGFGYAPVNQQYKWHKIPQLGSVIIGNHVEIGASTTIDRGALDNTEIHDGVILDNQIQIAHNVIVGENTAMAACSVIAGSTVVGKNCTIAGLVGVNGHITITDNCIFTGMAMVTKNITQSGVYSSGMPAAPNKEWNKTNARVKRLENLSKRVKELEKLLANQ
;
A
#
# COMPACT_ATOMS: atom_id res chain seq x y z
N MET A 1 -5.49 -12.25 23.56
CA MET A 1 -5.70 -13.66 23.14
C MET A 1 -4.38 -14.38 23.32
N SER A 2 -4.43 -15.63 23.73
CA SER A 2 -3.26 -16.50 23.87
C SER A 2 -3.61 -17.85 23.28
N TYR A 3 -2.62 -18.57 22.79
CA TYR A 3 -2.79 -19.86 22.10
C TYR A 3 -1.66 -20.80 22.48
N SER A 4 -1.93 -22.10 22.55
CA SER A 4 -0.91 -23.14 22.61
C SER A 4 -0.17 -23.25 21.27
N LEU A 5 1.05 -23.80 21.26
CA LEU A 5 1.79 -24.06 20.02
C LEU A 5 1.06 -25.00 19.07
N ILE A 6 0.31 -25.95 19.60
CA ILE A 6 -0.49 -26.89 18.79
C ILE A 6 -1.63 -26.16 18.08
N GLU A 7 -2.35 -25.29 18.79
CA GLU A 7 -3.41 -24.48 18.18
C GLU A 7 -2.86 -23.53 17.10
N ILE A 8 -1.72 -22.90 17.37
CA ILE A 8 -1.04 -22.05 16.39
C ILE A 8 -0.69 -22.87 15.15
N ALA A 9 0.00 -24.00 15.33
CA ALA A 9 0.40 -24.84 14.22
C ALA A 9 -0.78 -25.23 13.33
N ASN A 10 -1.89 -25.64 13.93
CA ASN A 10 -3.12 -25.99 13.21
C ASN A 10 -3.72 -24.78 12.46
N LYS A 11 -3.77 -23.61 13.12
CA LYS A 11 -4.40 -22.40 12.55
C LYS A 11 -3.60 -21.80 11.39
N ILE A 12 -2.25 -21.86 11.43
CA ILE A 12 -1.40 -21.34 10.37
C ILE A 12 -0.97 -22.42 9.36
N GLY A 13 -1.38 -23.67 9.55
CA GLY A 13 -1.01 -24.80 8.66
C GLY A 13 0.45 -25.24 8.77
N ALA A 14 1.11 -25.01 9.93
CA ALA A 14 2.50 -25.40 10.16
C ALA A 14 2.62 -26.82 10.71
N LYS A 15 3.73 -27.52 10.41
CA LYS A 15 4.13 -28.73 11.11
C LYS A 15 4.89 -28.36 12.38
N LEU A 16 4.41 -28.82 13.53
CA LEU A 16 5.07 -28.57 14.82
C LEU A 16 6.15 -29.60 15.10
N ARG A 17 7.41 -29.13 15.29
CA ARG A 17 8.51 -29.94 15.85
C ARG A 17 8.76 -29.44 17.28
N LEU A 18 8.57 -30.31 18.26
CA LEU A 18 8.85 -30.03 19.66
C LEU A 18 10.33 -30.32 19.97
N THR A 19 10.93 -29.50 20.81
CA THR A 19 12.26 -29.66 21.35
C THR A 19 12.14 -30.05 22.83
N GLU A 20 12.92 -31.03 23.30
CA GLU A 20 12.91 -31.48 24.68
C GLU A 20 13.31 -30.35 25.63
N GLY A 21 12.58 -30.19 26.73
CA GLY A 21 12.76 -29.10 27.71
C GLY A 21 12.31 -27.71 27.22
N GLY A 22 11.73 -27.60 26.02
CA GLY A 22 11.23 -26.33 25.49
C GLY A 22 9.97 -25.84 26.19
N TYR A 23 9.65 -24.55 26.05
CA TYR A 23 8.49 -23.90 26.65
C TYR A 23 7.19 -24.36 25.99
N LEU A 24 6.30 -24.95 26.78
CA LEU A 24 4.99 -25.45 26.34
C LEU A 24 3.80 -24.60 26.84
N GLY A 25 4.07 -23.43 27.44
CA GLY A 25 3.02 -22.52 27.87
C GLY A 25 2.37 -21.77 26.71
N GLU A 26 1.49 -20.85 27.07
CA GLU A 26 0.74 -20.06 26.09
C GLU A 26 1.62 -19.03 25.37
N ILE A 27 1.36 -18.87 24.09
CA ILE A 27 1.97 -17.85 23.22
C ILE A 27 1.03 -16.65 23.18
N THR A 28 1.59 -15.48 23.46
CA THR A 28 0.84 -14.22 23.53
C THR A 28 1.29 -13.15 22.54
N HIS A 29 2.52 -13.28 22.02
CA HIS A 29 3.11 -12.26 21.15
C HIS A 29 4.04 -12.85 20.10
N LEU A 30 4.20 -12.09 19.01
CA LEU A 30 5.31 -12.23 18.06
C LEU A 30 6.46 -11.32 18.44
N ALA A 31 7.70 -11.75 18.15
CA ALA A 31 8.89 -10.94 18.37
C ALA A 31 9.95 -11.26 17.29
N THR A 32 10.98 -10.42 17.17
CA THR A 32 12.13 -10.72 16.30
C THR A 32 13.00 -11.82 16.94
N LEU A 33 13.81 -12.51 16.15
CA LEU A 33 14.72 -13.56 16.65
C LEU A 33 15.59 -13.06 17.82
N GLY A 34 16.12 -11.83 17.69
CA GLY A 34 17.03 -11.26 18.68
C GLY A 34 16.35 -10.73 19.95
N SER A 35 15.07 -10.37 19.92
CA SER A 35 14.35 -9.79 21.05
C SER A 35 13.38 -10.75 21.74
N ALA A 36 13.07 -11.89 21.13
CA ALA A 36 12.09 -12.85 21.60
C ALA A 36 12.44 -13.42 22.99
N GLN A 37 11.42 -13.66 23.80
CA GLN A 37 11.48 -14.27 25.12
C GLN A 37 10.51 -15.47 25.21
N ALA A 38 10.52 -16.17 26.34
CA ALA A 38 9.55 -17.21 26.63
C ALA A 38 8.10 -16.69 26.49
N GLY A 39 7.19 -17.49 25.92
CA GLY A 39 5.82 -17.08 25.58
C GLY A 39 5.69 -16.32 24.26
N GLN A 40 6.76 -16.19 23.50
CA GLN A 40 6.76 -15.50 22.21
C GLN A 40 7.22 -16.43 21.07
N VAL A 41 6.70 -16.17 19.86
CA VAL A 41 7.11 -16.82 18.62
C VAL A 41 7.91 -15.82 17.77
N ALA A 42 9.01 -16.28 17.19
CA ALA A 42 9.76 -15.54 16.17
C ALA A 42 9.61 -16.20 14.80
N PHE A 43 10.20 -15.60 13.77
CA PHE A 43 10.24 -16.21 12.42
C PHE A 43 11.58 -15.94 11.74
N LEU A 44 12.01 -16.86 10.87
CA LEU A 44 13.17 -16.73 10.01
C LEU A 44 12.75 -16.85 8.55
N ALA A 45 12.53 -15.72 7.89
CA ALA A 45 12.21 -15.66 6.46
C ALA A 45 13.38 -15.18 5.60
N ASN A 46 14.38 -14.49 6.20
CA ASN A 46 15.53 -13.95 5.48
C ASN A 46 16.82 -14.54 6.05
N SER A 47 17.64 -15.15 5.19
CA SER A 47 18.92 -15.80 5.55
C SER A 47 19.93 -14.87 6.24
N LYS A 48 19.83 -13.56 6.04
CA LYS A 48 20.65 -12.55 6.74
C LYS A 48 20.53 -12.59 8.26
N TYR A 49 19.43 -13.13 8.77
CA TYR A 49 19.18 -13.24 10.23
C TYR A 49 19.43 -14.64 10.77
N GLN A 50 20.00 -15.55 9.97
CA GLN A 50 20.21 -16.94 10.33
C GLN A 50 21.09 -17.11 11.60
N ASP A 51 22.10 -16.27 11.76
CA ASP A 51 22.97 -16.29 12.93
C ASP A 51 22.23 -16.01 14.25
N GLN A 52 21.14 -15.24 14.18
CA GLN A 52 20.29 -14.94 15.34
C GLN A 52 19.41 -16.14 15.75
N LEU A 53 19.20 -17.12 14.87
CA LEU A 53 18.43 -18.32 15.18
C LEU A 53 19.06 -19.12 16.31
N ALA A 54 20.39 -19.29 16.28
CA ALA A 54 21.13 -20.08 17.26
C ALA A 54 21.06 -19.55 18.70
N THR A 55 20.79 -18.25 18.85
CA THR A 55 20.82 -17.56 20.17
C THR A 55 19.45 -17.07 20.62
N THR A 56 18.40 -17.34 19.83
CA THR A 56 17.04 -16.87 20.16
C THR A 56 16.50 -17.49 21.46
N LYS A 57 15.77 -16.70 22.23
CA LYS A 57 15.03 -17.14 23.42
C LYS A 57 13.52 -17.30 23.16
N ALA A 58 13.12 -17.28 21.89
CA ALA A 58 11.73 -17.53 21.49
C ALA A 58 11.28 -18.91 21.97
N SER A 59 10.02 -19.05 22.35
CA SER A 59 9.43 -20.36 22.65
C SER A 59 9.33 -21.24 21.40
N ALA A 60 9.07 -20.64 20.24
CA ALA A 60 9.10 -21.33 18.96
C ALA A 60 9.52 -20.36 17.86
N VAL A 61 10.01 -20.92 16.76
CA VAL A 61 10.36 -20.14 15.55
C VAL A 61 9.65 -20.72 14.34
N ILE A 62 9.06 -19.85 13.52
CA ILE A 62 8.55 -20.24 12.20
C ILE A 62 9.76 -20.31 11.26
N VAL A 63 10.02 -21.49 10.72
CA VAL A 63 11.20 -21.76 9.88
C VAL A 63 10.85 -22.58 8.65
N ALA A 64 11.66 -22.44 7.58
CA ALA A 64 11.61 -23.32 6.43
C ALA A 64 12.11 -24.74 6.80
N PRO A 65 11.70 -25.81 6.08
CA PRO A 65 12.12 -27.18 6.34
C PRO A 65 13.64 -27.35 6.45
N ALA A 66 14.42 -26.66 5.63
CA ALA A 66 15.89 -26.71 5.63
C ALA A 66 16.54 -26.17 6.92
N MET A 67 15.80 -25.38 7.72
CA MET A 67 16.31 -24.73 8.93
C MET A 67 15.88 -25.43 10.23
N VAL A 68 15.11 -26.50 10.15
CA VAL A 68 14.54 -27.19 11.30
C VAL A 68 15.61 -27.69 12.24
N GLU A 69 16.65 -28.36 11.72
CA GLU A 69 17.77 -28.93 12.52
C GLU A 69 18.59 -27.86 13.23
N ASN A 70 18.64 -26.66 12.67
CA ASN A 70 19.36 -25.51 13.24
C ASN A 70 18.54 -24.71 14.27
N CYS A 71 17.25 -25.05 14.45
CA CYS A 71 16.38 -24.36 15.37
C CYS A 71 16.54 -24.89 16.80
N PRO A 72 17.03 -24.08 17.75
CA PRO A 72 17.33 -24.56 19.13
C PRO A 72 16.07 -24.73 19.99
N THR A 73 14.93 -24.19 19.54
CA THR A 73 13.66 -24.19 20.26
C THR A 73 12.59 -24.98 19.48
N HIS A 74 11.32 -24.91 19.90
CA HIS A 74 10.26 -25.49 19.09
C HIS A 74 10.24 -24.86 17.69
N ALA A 75 9.91 -25.64 16.68
CA ALA A 75 9.82 -25.16 15.30
C ALA A 75 8.39 -25.30 14.75
N LEU A 76 7.88 -24.23 14.18
CA LEU A 76 6.69 -24.19 13.35
C LEU A 76 7.16 -24.22 11.88
N VAL A 77 7.10 -25.39 11.27
CA VAL A 77 7.74 -25.64 9.96
C VAL A 77 6.76 -25.33 8.85
N MET A 78 7.14 -24.41 7.96
CA MET A 78 6.38 -24.01 6.77
C MET A 78 7.30 -23.74 5.60
N ASP A 79 6.85 -24.05 4.38
CA ASP A 79 7.61 -23.76 3.16
C ASP A 79 7.84 -22.25 2.96
N ASN A 80 6.89 -21.43 3.39
CA ASN A 80 7.00 -19.99 3.41
C ASN A 80 6.86 -19.42 4.84
N PRO A 81 7.96 -19.23 5.57
CA PRO A 81 7.93 -18.70 6.94
C PRO A 81 7.37 -17.26 7.03
N TYR A 82 7.50 -16.47 5.97
CA TYR A 82 6.95 -15.10 5.94
C TYR A 82 5.43 -15.11 5.89
N MET A 83 4.84 -16.03 5.14
CA MET A 83 3.39 -16.26 5.17
C MET A 83 2.92 -16.76 6.53
N GLY A 84 3.68 -17.66 7.16
CA GLY A 84 3.41 -18.11 8.53
C GLY A 84 3.42 -16.97 9.55
N TYR A 85 4.38 -16.04 9.41
CA TYR A 85 4.41 -14.82 10.19
C TYR A 85 3.12 -13.99 10.01
N ALA A 86 2.71 -13.75 8.77
CA ALA A 86 1.52 -12.96 8.48
C ALA A 86 0.24 -13.59 9.08
N LEU A 87 0.07 -14.91 8.93
CA LEU A 87 -1.06 -15.64 9.50
C LEU A 87 -1.08 -15.58 11.04
N LEU A 88 0.08 -15.74 11.67
CA LEU A 88 0.17 -15.66 13.14
C LEU A 88 -0.01 -14.22 13.64
N ALA A 89 0.47 -13.22 12.90
CA ALA A 89 0.24 -11.81 13.22
C ALA A 89 -1.26 -11.49 13.25
N ASN A 90 -2.00 -11.92 12.23
CA ASN A 90 -3.46 -11.77 12.19
C ASN A 90 -4.16 -12.47 13.36
N LEU A 91 -3.68 -13.66 13.74
CA LEU A 91 -4.25 -14.41 14.86
C LEU A 91 -4.04 -13.71 16.21
N LEU A 92 -2.90 -13.04 16.39
CA LEU A 92 -2.51 -12.34 17.63
C LEU A 92 -2.85 -10.84 17.59
N ASP A 93 -3.47 -10.36 16.52
CA ASP A 93 -3.83 -8.95 16.37
C ASP A 93 -4.81 -8.51 17.47
N LYS A 94 -4.45 -7.44 18.16
CA LYS A 94 -5.23 -6.80 19.24
C LYS A 94 -5.66 -5.39 18.84
N THR A 95 -5.61 -5.06 17.56
CA THR A 95 -6.00 -3.75 17.05
C THR A 95 -7.42 -3.41 17.51
N PRO A 96 -7.63 -2.29 18.22
CA PRO A 96 -8.95 -1.89 18.65
C PRO A 96 -9.89 -1.69 17.47
N LYS A 97 -11.10 -2.22 17.57
CA LYS A 97 -12.17 -1.99 16.60
C LYS A 97 -13.06 -0.86 17.07
N THR A 98 -13.71 -0.16 16.13
CA THR A 98 -14.78 0.79 16.46
C THR A 98 -15.84 0.09 17.31
N ALA A 99 -16.30 0.76 18.38
CA ALA A 99 -17.35 0.22 19.23
C ALA A 99 -18.62 -0.04 18.39
N SER A 100 -19.29 -1.17 18.64
CA SER A 100 -20.48 -1.56 17.90
C SER A 100 -21.62 -0.54 18.04
N GLY A 101 -22.37 -0.35 16.97
CA GLY A 101 -23.49 0.57 16.91
C GLY A 101 -23.09 2.01 16.60
N ILE A 102 -24.01 2.92 16.72
CA ILE A 102 -23.84 4.34 16.38
C ILE A 102 -23.51 5.11 17.63
N HIS A 103 -22.36 5.79 17.64
CA HIS A 103 -21.98 6.66 18.78
C HIS A 103 -22.95 7.84 18.89
N ALA A 104 -23.28 8.23 20.13
CA ALA A 104 -24.29 9.27 20.40
C ALA A 104 -23.95 10.65 19.81
N SER A 105 -22.68 10.94 19.54
CA SER A 105 -22.24 12.19 18.90
C SER A 105 -22.11 12.09 17.38
N ALA A 106 -22.38 10.95 16.77
CA ALA A 106 -22.40 10.83 15.32
C ALA A 106 -23.65 11.51 14.72
N VAL A 107 -23.50 12.13 13.56
CA VAL A 107 -24.59 12.75 12.81
C VAL A 107 -24.89 11.87 11.60
N VAL A 108 -26.06 11.24 11.60
CA VAL A 108 -26.52 10.39 10.49
C VAL A 108 -27.76 11.03 9.89
N ALA A 109 -27.69 11.38 8.60
CA ALA A 109 -28.79 12.02 7.90
C ALA A 109 -29.99 11.07 7.71
N ALA A 110 -31.17 11.66 7.52
CA ALA A 110 -32.33 10.87 7.16
C ALA A 110 -32.16 10.17 5.80
N GLY A 111 -32.66 8.94 5.69
CA GLY A 111 -32.59 8.16 4.44
C GLY A 111 -31.25 7.42 4.22
N VAL A 112 -30.35 7.45 5.19
CA VAL A 112 -29.16 6.56 5.19
C VAL A 112 -29.61 5.13 5.37
N VAL A 113 -29.08 4.23 4.53
CA VAL A 113 -29.32 2.78 4.61
C VAL A 113 -28.19 2.13 5.36
N LEU A 114 -28.48 1.40 6.43
CA LEU A 114 -27.51 0.71 7.25
C LEU A 114 -27.78 -0.81 7.21
N GLY A 115 -26.77 -1.57 6.88
CA GLY A 115 -26.75 -3.03 7.01
C GLY A 115 -26.66 -3.48 8.48
N ASN A 116 -26.50 -4.78 8.67
CA ASN A 116 -26.32 -5.38 9.99
C ASN A 116 -24.94 -5.07 10.56
N ASN A 117 -24.84 -4.96 11.89
CA ASN A 117 -23.57 -4.78 12.63
C ASN A 117 -22.74 -3.57 12.20
N VAL A 118 -23.33 -2.55 11.61
CA VAL A 118 -22.62 -1.30 11.26
C VAL A 118 -22.17 -0.59 12.53
N SER A 119 -20.92 -0.12 12.53
CA SER A 119 -20.30 0.64 13.62
C SER A 119 -19.96 2.03 13.14
N ILE A 120 -20.42 3.09 13.84
CA ILE A 120 -20.15 4.49 13.50
C ILE A 120 -19.58 5.20 14.72
N GLY A 121 -18.32 5.66 14.60
CA GLY A 121 -17.56 6.29 15.67
C GLY A 121 -18.01 7.70 16.03
N ALA A 122 -17.44 8.23 17.08
CA ALA A 122 -17.74 9.57 17.60
C ALA A 122 -17.49 10.66 16.55
N ASN A 123 -18.41 11.63 16.49
CA ASN A 123 -18.34 12.81 15.61
C ASN A 123 -18.24 12.48 14.10
N ALA A 124 -18.54 11.26 13.69
CA ALA A 124 -18.67 10.93 12.28
C ALA A 124 -19.93 11.60 11.70
N VAL A 125 -19.85 12.06 10.45
CA VAL A 125 -20.96 12.67 9.71
C VAL A 125 -21.26 11.80 8.48
N ILE A 126 -22.48 11.31 8.39
CA ILE A 126 -22.98 10.49 7.28
C ILE A 126 -24.09 11.25 6.60
N GLU A 127 -23.87 11.67 5.35
CA GLU A 127 -24.85 12.45 4.58
C GLU A 127 -25.96 11.59 3.97
N SER A 128 -26.96 12.27 3.39
CA SER A 128 -28.15 11.61 2.81
C SER A 128 -27.79 10.71 1.62
N GLY A 129 -28.58 9.64 1.46
CA GLY A 129 -28.41 8.68 0.35
C GLY A 129 -27.22 7.72 0.51
N VAL A 130 -26.46 7.82 1.60
CA VAL A 130 -25.38 6.87 1.90
C VAL A 130 -25.95 5.48 2.17
N ASN A 131 -25.26 4.46 1.64
CA ASN A 131 -25.55 3.06 1.88
C ASN A 131 -24.32 2.36 2.45
N LEU A 132 -24.40 1.94 3.70
CA LEU A 132 -23.37 1.14 4.39
C LEU A 132 -23.87 -0.31 4.48
N ALA A 133 -23.16 -1.23 3.83
CA ALA A 133 -23.50 -2.65 3.88
C ALA A 133 -23.17 -3.29 5.25
N ASP A 134 -23.40 -4.59 5.39
CA ASP A 134 -23.18 -5.32 6.63
C ASP A 134 -21.74 -5.23 7.13
N ASP A 135 -21.56 -5.21 8.45
CA ASP A 135 -20.25 -5.21 9.12
C ASP A 135 -19.34 -4.01 8.77
N VAL A 136 -19.85 -2.95 8.18
CA VAL A 136 -19.07 -1.71 7.90
C VAL A 136 -18.70 -1.01 9.20
N SER A 137 -17.44 -0.60 9.31
CA SER A 137 -16.91 0.13 10.45
C SER A 137 -16.40 1.52 10.05
N ILE A 138 -17.01 2.56 10.56
CA ILE A 138 -16.66 3.96 10.34
C ILE A 138 -15.99 4.52 11.61
N GLY A 139 -14.72 4.93 11.48
CA GLY A 139 -13.95 5.53 12.58
C GLY A 139 -14.47 6.89 13.03
N ALA A 140 -13.93 7.37 14.15
CA ALA A 140 -14.30 8.67 14.69
C ALA A 140 -13.90 9.81 13.74
N GLY A 141 -14.75 10.86 13.64
CA GLY A 141 -14.48 12.05 12.85
C GLY A 141 -14.53 11.85 11.33
N CYS A 142 -14.96 10.70 10.84
CA CYS A 142 -15.11 10.48 9.39
C CYS A 142 -16.23 11.35 8.82
N PHE A 143 -16.06 11.78 7.56
CA PHE A 143 -17.09 12.44 6.77
C PHE A 143 -17.39 11.55 5.55
N ILE A 144 -18.68 11.17 5.40
CA ILE A 144 -19.17 10.36 4.27
C ILE A 144 -20.19 11.19 3.52
N GLY A 145 -19.85 11.61 2.32
CA GLY A 145 -20.64 12.48 1.44
C GLY A 145 -21.85 11.78 0.85
N GLN A 146 -22.70 12.57 0.23
CA GLN A 146 -23.99 12.13 -0.31
C GLN A 146 -23.86 10.99 -1.32
N ASN A 147 -24.80 10.04 -1.27
CA ASN A 147 -24.90 8.91 -2.20
C ASN A 147 -23.67 7.99 -2.26
N VAL A 148 -22.82 7.98 -1.24
CA VAL A 148 -21.69 7.05 -1.13
C VAL A 148 -22.19 5.65 -0.86
N TYR A 149 -21.59 4.66 -1.51
CA TYR A 149 -21.77 3.24 -1.20
C TYR A 149 -20.51 2.65 -0.59
N ILE A 150 -20.63 1.92 0.51
CA ILE A 150 -19.53 1.18 1.15
C ILE A 150 -19.95 -0.28 1.34
N GLY A 151 -19.22 -1.18 0.70
CA GLY A 151 -19.42 -2.62 0.71
C GLY A 151 -19.12 -3.28 2.06
N HIS A 152 -19.64 -4.48 2.25
CA HIS A 152 -19.59 -5.20 3.52
C HIS A 152 -18.16 -5.42 4.05
N SER A 153 -18.04 -5.45 5.36
CA SER A 153 -16.77 -5.68 6.08
C SER A 153 -15.65 -4.65 5.75
N THR A 154 -15.99 -3.51 5.15
CA THR A 154 -15.05 -2.41 4.91
C THR A 154 -14.90 -1.56 6.16
N SER A 155 -13.66 -1.17 6.46
CA SER A 155 -13.30 -0.41 7.66
C SER A 155 -12.58 0.88 7.29
N LEU A 156 -13.09 1.99 7.81
CA LEU A 156 -12.45 3.30 7.72
C LEU A 156 -11.91 3.71 9.10
N TRP A 157 -10.64 4.06 9.18
CA TRP A 157 -10.03 4.64 10.38
C TRP A 157 -10.48 6.07 10.61
N ALA A 158 -10.04 6.68 11.69
CA ALA A 158 -10.45 8.03 12.08
C ALA A 158 -10.11 9.09 11.02
N ASN A 159 -10.99 10.12 10.92
CA ASN A 159 -10.81 11.28 10.06
C ASN A 159 -10.68 10.97 8.56
N VAL A 160 -11.21 9.86 8.08
CA VAL A 160 -11.30 9.59 6.64
C VAL A 160 -12.41 10.46 6.05
N THR A 161 -12.15 11.08 4.89
CA THR A 161 -13.12 11.90 4.15
C THR A 161 -13.44 11.24 2.82
N ILE A 162 -14.70 10.87 2.63
CA ILE A 162 -15.22 10.34 1.37
C ILE A 162 -16.17 11.37 0.77
N TYR A 163 -15.86 11.84 -0.43
CA TYR A 163 -16.73 12.77 -1.16
C TYR A 163 -17.95 12.05 -1.74
N HIS A 164 -18.90 12.85 -2.26
CA HIS A 164 -20.17 12.35 -2.79
C HIS A 164 -19.98 11.35 -3.95
N GLU A 165 -20.93 10.41 -4.05
CA GLU A 165 -21.05 9.41 -5.13
C GLU A 165 -19.89 8.43 -5.28
N VAL A 166 -18.97 8.39 -4.32
CA VAL A 166 -17.88 7.40 -4.31
C VAL A 166 -18.44 6.01 -4.01
N VAL A 167 -17.89 5.02 -4.70
CA VAL A 167 -18.22 3.61 -4.48
C VAL A 167 -16.98 2.88 -3.96
N ILE A 168 -17.12 2.20 -2.81
CA ILE A 168 -16.07 1.36 -2.21
C ILE A 168 -16.60 -0.06 -2.08
N GLY A 169 -15.84 -1.02 -2.57
CA GLY A 169 -16.15 -2.44 -2.50
C GLY A 169 -16.09 -3.03 -1.09
N HIS A 170 -16.09 -4.34 -1.00
CA HIS A 170 -16.09 -5.06 0.27
C HIS A 170 -14.68 -5.39 0.76
N HIS A 171 -14.55 -5.65 2.09
CA HIS A 171 -13.28 -6.00 2.75
C HIS A 171 -12.13 -5.00 2.51
N CYS A 172 -12.45 -3.74 2.32
CA CYS A 172 -11.45 -2.69 2.18
C CYS A 172 -11.02 -2.14 3.54
N LEU A 173 -9.78 -1.65 3.61
CA LEU A 173 -9.23 -0.96 4.77
C LEU A 173 -8.70 0.41 4.36
N VAL A 174 -9.23 1.48 4.94
CA VAL A 174 -8.79 2.85 4.69
C VAL A 174 -8.22 3.44 5.97
N GLN A 175 -6.96 3.82 5.93
CA GLN A 175 -6.25 4.38 7.07
C GLN A 175 -6.57 5.85 7.30
N ALA A 176 -6.22 6.35 8.48
CA ALA A 176 -6.59 7.67 8.97
C ALA A 176 -6.16 8.83 8.05
N ASN A 177 -6.96 9.90 8.04
CA ASN A 177 -6.75 11.14 7.28
C ASN A 177 -6.70 10.98 5.75
N THR A 178 -7.13 9.85 5.21
CA THR A 178 -7.22 9.61 3.76
C THR A 178 -8.41 10.36 3.20
N VAL A 179 -8.25 10.93 1.99
CA VAL A 179 -9.30 11.67 1.27
C VAL A 179 -9.56 10.97 -0.06
N ILE A 180 -10.82 10.62 -0.32
CA ILE A 180 -11.24 9.94 -1.54
C ILE A 180 -12.34 10.76 -2.23
N GLY A 181 -12.12 11.10 -3.50
CA GLY A 181 -13.10 11.77 -4.34
C GLY A 181 -13.02 13.29 -4.33
N SER A 182 -11.93 13.89 -3.84
CA SER A 182 -11.68 15.33 -4.00
C SER A 182 -11.52 15.71 -5.48
N ASP A 183 -11.78 16.99 -5.81
CA ASP A 183 -11.56 17.49 -7.17
C ASP A 183 -10.11 17.31 -7.61
N GLY A 184 -9.90 16.73 -8.79
CA GLY A 184 -8.62 16.72 -9.47
C GLY A 184 -8.20 18.10 -9.99
N PHE A 185 -6.98 18.21 -10.50
CA PHE A 185 -6.44 19.45 -11.05
C PHE A 185 -7.00 19.74 -12.44
N GLY A 186 -8.19 20.34 -12.49
CA GLY A 186 -8.90 20.71 -13.72
C GLY A 186 -9.01 22.22 -13.88
N TYR A 187 -8.20 22.82 -14.75
CA TYR A 187 -8.20 24.25 -15.03
C TYR A 187 -7.94 24.54 -16.51
N ALA A 188 -8.71 25.45 -17.09
CA ALA A 188 -8.49 25.97 -18.43
C ALA A 188 -7.81 27.36 -18.37
N PRO A 189 -6.77 27.62 -19.17
CA PRO A 189 -6.19 28.96 -19.26
C PRO A 189 -7.18 29.91 -19.94
N VAL A 190 -7.37 31.08 -19.36
CA VAL A 190 -8.19 32.15 -19.95
C VAL A 190 -7.27 33.09 -20.72
N ASN A 191 -7.26 32.97 -22.05
CA ASN A 191 -6.62 33.89 -23.00
C ASN A 191 -5.44 34.69 -22.44
N GLN A 192 -4.19 34.34 -22.69
CA GLN A 192 -2.93 35.05 -22.41
C GLN A 192 -2.82 35.88 -21.10
N GLN A 193 -3.79 35.85 -20.19
CA GLN A 193 -3.85 36.69 -18.98
C GLN A 193 -3.37 36.00 -17.70
N TYR A 194 -2.66 34.87 -17.76
CA TYR A 194 -2.24 34.09 -16.57
C TYR A 194 -3.38 33.83 -15.56
N LYS A 195 -4.60 33.72 -16.05
CA LYS A 195 -5.80 33.41 -15.27
C LYS A 195 -6.26 32.00 -15.60
N TRP A 196 -6.78 31.32 -14.61
CA TRP A 196 -7.30 29.97 -14.72
C TRP A 196 -8.80 29.96 -14.47
N HIS A 197 -9.52 29.24 -15.28
CA HIS A 197 -10.93 28.92 -15.05
C HIS A 197 -11.04 27.49 -14.56
N LYS A 198 -11.67 27.29 -13.37
CA LYS A 198 -11.85 25.96 -12.80
C LYS A 198 -12.82 25.14 -13.66
N ILE A 199 -12.45 23.91 -13.95
CA ILE A 199 -13.28 22.91 -14.61
C ILE A 199 -13.85 22.02 -13.49
N PRO A 200 -15.18 21.98 -13.28
CA PRO A 200 -15.79 21.05 -12.34
C PRO A 200 -15.45 19.61 -12.69
N GLN A 201 -15.18 18.82 -11.67
CA GLN A 201 -14.88 17.39 -11.83
C GLN A 201 -16.18 16.59 -11.64
N LEU A 202 -16.72 16.05 -12.72
CA LEU A 202 -18.07 15.46 -12.79
C LEU A 202 -18.08 13.93 -12.68
N GLY A 203 -16.93 13.29 -12.80
CA GLY A 203 -16.76 11.86 -12.55
C GLY A 203 -16.72 11.54 -11.05
N SER A 204 -16.46 10.31 -10.70
CA SER A 204 -16.36 9.85 -9.31
C SER A 204 -15.10 9.00 -9.09
N VAL A 205 -15.05 8.26 -7.98
CA VAL A 205 -14.06 7.24 -7.67
C VAL A 205 -14.75 5.91 -7.45
N ILE A 206 -14.23 4.86 -8.08
CA ILE A 206 -14.68 3.48 -7.87
C ILE A 206 -13.50 2.68 -7.30
N ILE A 207 -13.70 2.12 -6.12
CA ILE A 207 -12.73 1.26 -5.44
C ILE A 207 -13.29 -0.15 -5.41
N GLY A 208 -12.52 -1.11 -5.90
CA GLY A 208 -12.84 -2.53 -5.90
C GLY A 208 -12.82 -3.15 -4.50
N ASN A 209 -12.68 -4.46 -4.47
CA ASN A 209 -12.72 -5.26 -3.25
C ASN A 209 -11.32 -5.55 -2.72
N HIS A 210 -11.21 -5.80 -1.39
CA HIS A 210 -9.93 -6.15 -0.75
C HIS A 210 -8.82 -5.11 -1.00
N VAL A 211 -9.19 -3.83 -1.13
CA VAL A 211 -8.25 -2.72 -1.33
C VAL A 211 -7.80 -2.18 0.03
N GLU A 212 -6.50 -1.98 0.18
CA GLU A 212 -5.93 -1.32 1.36
C GLU A 212 -5.36 0.04 0.98
N ILE A 213 -5.74 1.09 1.72
CA ILE A 213 -5.31 2.47 1.46
C ILE A 213 -4.68 3.04 2.72
N GLY A 214 -3.41 3.38 2.63
CA GLY A 214 -2.59 3.93 3.69
C GLY A 214 -2.99 5.35 4.12
N ALA A 215 -2.46 5.79 5.24
CA ALA A 215 -2.80 7.06 5.87
C ALA A 215 -2.41 8.26 5.01
N SER A 216 -3.24 9.31 5.04
CA SER A 216 -3.02 10.57 4.32
C SER A 216 -2.83 10.40 2.80
N THR A 217 -3.33 9.32 2.23
CA THR A 217 -3.40 9.10 0.78
C THR A 217 -4.55 9.92 0.20
N THR A 218 -4.37 10.48 -1.00
CA THR A 218 -5.40 11.23 -1.70
C THR A 218 -5.70 10.60 -3.05
N ILE A 219 -7.00 10.40 -3.33
CA ILE A 219 -7.49 9.83 -4.59
C ILE A 219 -8.51 10.82 -5.16
N ASP A 220 -8.12 11.50 -6.24
CA ASP A 220 -8.97 12.49 -6.88
C ASP A 220 -10.06 11.82 -7.72
N ARG A 221 -11.21 12.46 -7.78
CA ARG A 221 -12.29 12.05 -8.68
C ARG A 221 -11.96 12.32 -10.14
N GLY A 222 -12.54 11.56 -11.03
CA GLY A 222 -12.36 11.78 -12.45
C GLY A 222 -13.00 13.08 -12.95
N ALA A 223 -12.48 13.60 -14.04
CA ALA A 223 -13.01 14.82 -14.65
C ALA A 223 -14.39 14.59 -15.29
N LEU A 224 -14.56 13.53 -16.06
CA LEU A 224 -15.81 13.08 -16.68
C LEU A 224 -16.07 11.60 -16.38
N ASP A 225 -15.11 10.73 -16.71
CA ASP A 225 -15.13 9.32 -16.33
C ASP A 225 -14.56 9.16 -14.91
N ASN A 226 -14.61 7.96 -14.35
CA ASN A 226 -14.17 7.70 -12.98
C ASN A 226 -12.65 7.54 -12.87
N THR A 227 -12.12 7.76 -11.66
CA THR A 227 -10.85 7.21 -11.19
C THR A 227 -11.14 5.82 -10.63
N GLU A 228 -10.34 4.81 -11.00
CA GLU A 228 -10.63 3.43 -10.66
C GLU A 228 -9.44 2.75 -9.96
N ILE A 229 -9.72 2.14 -8.82
CA ILE A 229 -8.77 1.30 -8.07
C ILE A 229 -9.35 -0.11 -8.04
N HIS A 230 -8.71 -1.05 -8.73
CA HIS A 230 -9.24 -2.40 -8.88
C HIS A 230 -8.97 -3.29 -7.67
N ASP A 231 -9.50 -4.53 -7.69
CA ASP A 231 -9.46 -5.47 -6.57
C ASP A 231 -8.02 -5.78 -6.10
N GLY A 232 -7.84 -5.90 -4.80
CA GLY A 232 -6.58 -6.32 -4.19
C GLY A 232 -5.43 -5.31 -4.29
N VAL A 233 -5.69 -4.08 -4.73
CA VAL A 233 -4.68 -3.01 -4.76
C VAL A 233 -4.28 -2.61 -3.35
N ILE A 234 -2.99 -2.41 -3.13
CA ILE A 234 -2.42 -1.95 -1.86
C ILE A 234 -1.70 -0.63 -2.07
N LEU A 235 -2.20 0.43 -1.45
CA LEU A 235 -1.60 1.76 -1.45
C LEU A 235 -1.06 2.06 -0.05
N ASP A 236 0.22 2.37 0.04
CA ASP A 236 0.86 2.80 1.28
C ASP A 236 0.49 4.27 1.62
N ASN A 237 1.14 4.85 2.60
CA ASN A 237 0.84 6.18 3.11
C ASN A 237 1.27 7.29 2.14
N GLN A 238 0.53 8.42 2.15
CA GLN A 238 0.87 9.65 1.42
C GLN A 238 1.02 9.44 -0.09
N ILE A 239 0.20 8.58 -0.68
CA ILE A 239 0.13 8.39 -2.13
C ILE A 239 -0.82 9.41 -2.73
N GLN A 240 -0.48 9.94 -3.92
CA GLN A 240 -1.38 10.75 -4.73
C GLN A 240 -1.81 9.97 -5.97
N ILE A 241 -3.09 9.72 -6.10
CA ILE A 241 -3.74 9.22 -7.31
C ILE A 241 -4.54 10.36 -7.91
N ALA A 242 -4.12 10.86 -9.06
CA ALA A 242 -4.80 11.97 -9.73
C ALA A 242 -6.05 11.49 -10.50
N HIS A 243 -6.81 12.46 -11.03
CA HIS A 243 -8.06 12.23 -11.74
C HIS A 243 -7.93 11.25 -12.92
N ASN A 244 -8.93 10.42 -13.13
CA ASN A 244 -9.02 9.45 -14.24
C ASN A 244 -7.87 8.43 -14.29
N VAL A 245 -7.17 8.21 -13.20
CA VAL A 245 -6.18 7.14 -13.08
C VAL A 245 -6.90 5.80 -12.93
N ILE A 246 -6.39 4.77 -13.58
CA ILE A 246 -6.83 3.39 -13.39
C ILE A 246 -5.65 2.60 -12.82
N VAL A 247 -5.84 1.94 -11.66
CA VAL A 247 -4.86 1.04 -11.06
C VAL A 247 -5.38 -0.39 -11.13
N GLY A 248 -4.68 -1.22 -11.88
CA GLY A 248 -5.05 -2.63 -12.11
C GLY A 248 -4.86 -3.52 -10.89
N GLU A 249 -5.57 -4.65 -10.89
CA GLU A 249 -5.68 -5.61 -9.80
C GLU A 249 -4.33 -6.01 -9.19
N ASN A 250 -4.31 -6.20 -7.86
CA ASN A 250 -3.14 -6.66 -7.10
C ASN A 250 -1.87 -5.80 -7.26
N THR A 251 -1.99 -4.57 -7.75
CA THR A 251 -0.86 -3.64 -7.80
C THR A 251 -0.58 -3.08 -6.41
N ALA A 252 0.69 -3.04 -6.02
CA ALA A 252 1.15 -2.51 -4.75
C ALA A 252 2.01 -1.26 -4.96
N MET A 253 1.72 -0.20 -4.20
CA MET A 253 2.44 1.07 -4.26
C MET A 253 2.96 1.43 -2.88
N ALA A 254 4.26 1.66 -2.76
CA ALA A 254 4.89 2.13 -1.52
C ALA A 254 4.79 3.67 -1.38
N ALA A 255 5.04 4.14 -0.17
CA ALA A 255 4.76 5.49 0.29
C ALA A 255 5.32 6.62 -0.60
N CYS A 256 4.59 7.75 -0.59
CA CYS A 256 4.95 8.99 -1.27
C CYS A 256 5.08 8.87 -2.81
N SER A 257 4.50 7.84 -3.42
CA SER A 257 4.44 7.70 -4.88
C SER A 257 3.30 8.52 -5.45
N VAL A 258 3.45 8.98 -6.70
CA VAL A 258 2.47 9.84 -7.37
C VAL A 258 2.15 9.28 -8.75
N ILE A 259 0.87 9.13 -9.06
CA ILE A 259 0.37 8.81 -10.41
C ILE A 259 -0.39 10.01 -10.93
N ALA A 260 0.12 10.63 -11.99
CA ALA A 260 -0.52 11.79 -12.61
C ALA A 260 -1.72 11.39 -13.47
N GLY A 261 -2.58 12.37 -13.75
CA GLY A 261 -3.91 12.17 -14.33
C GLY A 261 -3.97 11.35 -15.63
N SER A 262 -5.04 10.61 -15.80
CA SER A 262 -5.33 9.79 -16.98
C SER A 262 -4.29 8.70 -17.29
N THR A 263 -3.55 8.26 -16.28
CA THR A 263 -2.59 7.16 -16.40
C THR A 263 -3.27 5.84 -16.12
N VAL A 264 -2.94 4.81 -16.91
CA VAL A 264 -3.37 3.44 -16.69
C VAL A 264 -2.19 2.61 -16.21
N VAL A 265 -2.29 2.09 -14.98
CA VAL A 265 -1.33 1.14 -14.41
C VAL A 265 -1.93 -0.27 -14.53
N GLY A 266 -1.18 -1.19 -15.11
CA GLY A 266 -1.56 -2.59 -15.28
C GLY A 266 -1.67 -3.35 -13.95
N LYS A 267 -1.95 -4.65 -14.07
CA LYS A 267 -2.12 -5.57 -12.93
C LYS A 267 -0.77 -6.05 -12.39
N ASN A 268 -0.76 -6.45 -11.11
CA ASN A 268 0.39 -7.07 -10.45
C ASN A 268 1.68 -6.22 -10.53
N CYS A 269 1.56 -4.91 -10.63
CA CYS A 269 2.70 -4.02 -10.62
C CYS A 269 3.18 -3.77 -9.18
N THR A 270 4.47 -3.53 -9.03
CA THR A 270 5.07 -3.11 -7.76
C THR A 270 5.76 -1.77 -7.96
N ILE A 271 5.29 -0.75 -7.28
CA ILE A 271 5.81 0.61 -7.35
C ILE A 271 6.45 0.95 -6.01
N ALA A 272 7.78 1.04 -5.97
CA ALA A 272 8.50 1.38 -4.75
C ALA A 272 8.29 2.84 -4.35
N GLY A 273 8.77 3.23 -3.17
CA GLY A 273 8.53 4.57 -2.62
C GLY A 273 9.11 5.71 -3.47
N LEU A 274 8.43 6.86 -3.41
CA LEU A 274 8.84 8.09 -4.10
C LEU A 274 8.88 7.97 -5.64
N VAL A 275 8.18 7.03 -6.24
CA VAL A 275 8.07 6.91 -7.69
C VAL A 275 7.09 7.95 -8.23
N GLY A 276 7.49 8.65 -9.28
CA GLY A 276 6.63 9.59 -10.01
C GLY A 276 6.28 9.07 -11.40
N VAL A 277 5.00 8.99 -11.72
CA VAL A 277 4.50 8.55 -13.02
C VAL A 277 3.78 9.70 -13.71
N ASN A 278 4.22 10.04 -14.95
CA ASN A 278 3.59 11.08 -15.75
C ASN A 278 2.16 10.72 -16.16
N GLY A 279 1.38 11.76 -16.43
CA GLY A 279 0.02 11.63 -16.92
C GLY A 279 -0.08 11.11 -18.36
N HIS A 280 -1.27 10.58 -18.68
CA HIS A 280 -1.65 10.12 -20.04
C HIS A 280 -0.75 9.01 -20.58
N ILE A 281 -0.18 8.17 -19.73
CA ILE A 281 0.63 7.02 -20.13
C ILE A 281 -0.01 5.71 -19.69
N THR A 282 0.42 4.62 -20.33
CA THR A 282 -0.01 3.27 -19.98
C THR A 282 1.21 2.44 -19.55
N ILE A 283 1.07 1.76 -18.43
CA ILE A 283 2.03 0.80 -17.89
C ILE A 283 1.40 -0.58 -18.02
N THR A 284 2.10 -1.50 -18.70
CA THR A 284 1.64 -2.89 -18.83
C THR A 284 1.75 -3.64 -17.48
N ASP A 285 1.12 -4.83 -17.43
CA ASP A 285 1.11 -5.70 -16.25
C ASP A 285 2.52 -6.17 -15.83
N ASN A 286 2.65 -6.56 -14.56
CA ASN A 286 3.86 -7.17 -13.99
C ASN A 286 5.12 -6.30 -14.10
N CYS A 287 4.99 -5.00 -13.95
CA CYS A 287 6.10 -4.06 -13.91
C CYS A 287 6.54 -3.80 -12.47
N ILE A 288 7.85 -3.69 -12.26
CA ILE A 288 8.45 -3.34 -10.97
C ILE A 288 9.23 -2.04 -11.15
N PHE A 289 8.90 -1.00 -10.40
CA PHE A 289 9.64 0.26 -10.38
C PHE A 289 10.41 0.37 -9.08
N THR A 290 11.74 0.57 -9.19
CA THR A 290 12.58 0.78 -8.01
C THR A 290 12.38 2.17 -7.41
N GLY A 291 12.77 2.37 -6.15
CA GLY A 291 12.54 3.62 -5.44
C GLY A 291 13.06 4.85 -6.18
N MET A 292 12.28 5.94 -6.10
CA MET A 292 12.57 7.23 -6.74
C MET A 292 12.62 7.18 -8.28
N ALA A 293 12.07 6.13 -8.91
CA ALA A 293 12.00 6.08 -10.37
C ALA A 293 11.04 7.16 -10.92
N MET A 294 11.42 7.76 -12.06
CA MET A 294 10.61 8.70 -12.82
C MET A 294 10.16 8.07 -14.14
N VAL A 295 8.87 7.81 -14.28
CA VAL A 295 8.26 7.15 -15.45
C VAL A 295 7.63 8.22 -16.34
N THR A 296 8.22 8.48 -17.51
CA THR A 296 7.83 9.61 -18.37
C THR A 296 7.15 9.22 -19.66
N LYS A 297 7.04 7.94 -19.98
CA LYS A 297 6.45 7.40 -21.20
C LYS A 297 5.83 6.03 -20.97
N ASN A 298 5.03 5.57 -21.94
CA ASN A 298 4.42 4.24 -21.91
C ASN A 298 5.47 3.14 -21.67
N ILE A 299 5.08 2.17 -20.83
CA ILE A 299 5.84 0.95 -20.57
C ILE A 299 5.05 -0.21 -21.19
N THR A 300 5.58 -0.78 -22.26
CA THR A 300 4.91 -1.82 -23.06
C THR A 300 5.43 -3.23 -22.81
N GLN A 301 6.47 -3.38 -22.00
CA GLN A 301 7.05 -4.67 -21.63
C GLN A 301 7.11 -4.81 -20.14
N SER A 302 6.75 -5.98 -19.61
CA SER A 302 6.91 -6.31 -18.18
C SER A 302 8.40 -6.36 -17.81
N GLY A 303 8.74 -6.02 -16.59
CA GLY A 303 10.12 -6.05 -16.13
C GLY A 303 10.42 -5.11 -14.98
N VAL A 304 11.69 -5.00 -14.63
CA VAL A 304 12.18 -4.11 -13.56
C VAL A 304 12.73 -2.83 -14.18
N TYR A 305 12.23 -1.69 -13.71
CA TYR A 305 12.58 -0.36 -14.21
C TYR A 305 13.18 0.50 -13.09
N SER A 306 14.25 1.20 -13.42
CA SER A 306 14.95 2.09 -12.49
C SER A 306 15.30 3.41 -13.17
N SER A 307 15.34 4.49 -12.41
CA SER A 307 15.88 5.77 -12.86
C SER A 307 16.56 6.50 -11.70
N GLY A 308 17.19 7.64 -12.04
CA GLY A 308 17.95 8.40 -11.06
C GLY A 308 19.36 7.87 -10.85
N MET A 309 20.15 8.63 -10.11
CA MET A 309 21.51 8.26 -9.75
C MET A 309 21.59 7.90 -8.26
N PRO A 310 22.18 6.76 -7.90
CA PRO A 310 22.37 6.38 -6.51
C PRO A 310 23.15 7.46 -5.72
N ALA A 311 22.90 7.53 -4.41
CA ALA A 311 23.66 8.41 -3.53
C ALA A 311 25.15 8.06 -3.57
N ALA A 312 25.98 9.07 -3.64
CA ALA A 312 27.42 8.96 -3.59
C ALA A 312 27.98 10.07 -2.66
N PRO A 313 29.21 9.93 -2.15
CA PRO A 313 29.87 11.02 -1.44
C PRO A 313 29.80 12.33 -2.22
N ASN A 314 29.47 13.44 -1.57
CA ASN A 314 29.17 14.72 -2.22
C ASN A 314 30.23 15.15 -3.25
N LYS A 315 31.51 14.97 -2.91
CA LYS A 315 32.63 15.31 -3.81
C LYS A 315 32.60 14.49 -5.12
N GLU A 316 32.24 13.21 -5.05
CA GLU A 316 32.11 12.33 -6.20
C GLU A 316 30.86 12.64 -7.01
N TRP A 317 29.75 12.87 -6.34
CA TRP A 317 28.49 13.26 -6.95
C TRP A 317 28.65 14.55 -7.77
N ASN A 318 29.29 15.59 -7.21
CA ASN A 318 29.59 16.85 -7.90
C ASN A 318 30.45 16.65 -9.14
N LYS A 319 31.49 15.77 -9.06
CA LYS A 319 32.33 15.44 -10.22
C LYS A 319 31.52 14.72 -11.31
N THR A 320 30.66 13.78 -10.93
CA THR A 320 29.82 13.04 -11.86
C THR A 320 28.84 13.98 -12.58
N ASN A 321 28.16 14.88 -11.85
CA ASN A 321 27.29 15.87 -12.45
C ASN A 321 27.99 16.82 -13.40
N ALA A 322 29.21 17.27 -13.05
CA ALA A 322 30.01 18.10 -13.94
C ALA A 322 30.39 17.38 -15.26
N ARG A 323 30.64 16.06 -15.18
CA ARG A 323 30.90 15.21 -16.36
C ARG A 323 29.64 15.05 -17.22
N VAL A 324 28.49 14.74 -16.60
CA VAL A 324 27.20 14.59 -17.29
C VAL A 324 26.86 15.86 -18.07
N LYS A 325 27.01 17.05 -17.46
CA LYS A 325 26.79 18.34 -18.15
C LYS A 325 27.71 18.57 -19.36
N ARG A 326 28.83 17.87 -19.45
CA ARG A 326 29.81 17.98 -20.56
C ARG A 326 29.64 16.91 -21.63
N LEU A 327 28.71 15.96 -21.48
CA LEU A 327 28.52 14.85 -22.40
C LEU A 327 28.25 15.31 -23.83
N GLU A 328 27.48 16.39 -24.03
CA GLU A 328 27.20 16.91 -25.37
C GLU A 328 28.47 17.39 -26.06
N ASN A 329 29.36 18.11 -25.34
CA ASN A 329 30.65 18.56 -25.89
C ASN A 329 31.55 17.37 -26.22
N LEU A 330 31.54 16.31 -25.38
CA LEU A 330 32.28 15.09 -25.64
C LEU A 330 31.75 14.40 -26.92
N SER A 331 30.43 14.28 -27.07
CA SER A 331 29.80 13.71 -28.27
C SER A 331 30.15 14.49 -29.54
N LYS A 332 30.16 15.83 -29.51
CA LYS A 332 30.58 16.66 -30.65
C LYS A 332 32.04 16.37 -31.04
N ARG A 333 32.96 16.33 -30.06
CA ARG A 333 34.38 16.04 -30.30
C ARG A 333 34.60 14.63 -30.86
N VAL A 334 33.87 13.64 -30.38
CA VAL A 334 33.92 12.27 -30.92
C VAL A 334 33.50 12.26 -32.39
N LYS A 335 32.36 12.88 -32.74
CA LYS A 335 31.88 12.99 -34.12
C LYS A 335 32.88 13.70 -35.06
N GLU A 336 33.56 14.73 -34.56
CA GLU A 336 34.62 15.41 -35.32
C GLU A 336 35.81 14.50 -35.58
N LEU A 337 36.27 13.75 -34.57
CA LEU A 337 37.36 12.78 -34.70
C LEU A 337 37.00 11.64 -35.67
N GLU A 338 35.77 11.11 -35.59
CA GLU A 338 35.28 10.09 -36.53
C GLU A 338 35.29 10.58 -37.98
N LYS A 339 34.88 11.85 -38.22
CA LYS A 339 34.96 12.46 -39.55
C LYS A 339 36.37 12.62 -40.08
N LEU A 340 37.32 13.00 -39.20
CA LEU A 340 38.72 13.15 -39.56
C LEU A 340 39.36 11.80 -39.92
N LEU A 341 39.00 10.72 -39.21
CA LEU A 341 39.47 9.38 -39.47
C LEU A 341 38.88 8.78 -40.77
N ALA A 342 37.62 9.09 -41.08
CA ALA A 342 36.96 8.62 -42.31
C ALA A 342 37.46 9.32 -43.59
N ASN A 343 38.19 10.42 -43.44
CA ASN A 343 38.78 11.17 -44.57
C ASN A 343 40.31 10.87 -44.77
N GLN A 344 40.87 9.96 -44.00
CA GLN A 344 42.21 9.35 -44.16
C GLN A 344 42.09 8.02 -44.88
#